data_cbeeec8cfbb8b97667638fa4283cd06b
#
_entry.id   cbeeec8cfbb8b97667638fa4283cd06b
#
_cell.length_a   1.000
_cell.length_b   1.000
_cell.length_c   1.000
_cell.angle_alpha   90.00
_cell.angle_beta   90.00
_cell.angle_gamma   90.00
#
_symmetry.space_group_name_H-M   'P 1'
#
loop_
_entity.id
_entity.type
_entity.pdbx_description
1 polymer ?
#
loop_
_entity_poly.entity_id
_entity_poly.type
_entity_poly.pdbx_seq_one_letter_code
_entity_poly.pdbx_strand_id
1 'polypeptide(L)'
;MKILEKVLERRMRRMVKVDEMQFGFMPGKGTIDAVFILRRLQEEYLDKEKKLYICLLLFVDLEKAFDRVPRRVLEWAMRKRGIPEAMVRAVMSLYEGAKTRVRVGLELSEEFEVKVGVHQGSALLPLLFAIVVDVITESVRNGLMSEMLYADDLVLTSKTMEGLREKFWKWKEAFESKGLKVNLGKTKVVVSGAEREVTVSKVDPCGICGKRVMANSVLCVKCRKWIHGRCAKVKRVTLRLGRDFVCGRCKKQADGFMDSVEELCA
;
A
#
# COMPACT_ATOMS: atom_id res chain seq x y z
N MET A 1 -0.62 -22.59 23.78
CA MET A 1 -0.23 -21.61 22.74
C MET A 1 -0.63 -20.19 23.09
N LYS A 2 -1.90 -19.80 23.18
CA LYS A 2 -2.35 -18.39 23.40
C LYS A 2 -1.78 -17.71 24.65
N ILE A 3 -1.51 -18.45 25.75
CA ILE A 3 -0.92 -17.89 26.97
C ILE A 3 0.54 -17.48 26.72
N LEU A 4 1.32 -18.37 26.10
CA LEU A 4 2.71 -18.08 25.74
C LEU A 4 2.80 -16.87 24.79
N GLU A 5 1.95 -16.82 23.76
CA GLU A 5 1.89 -15.69 22.84
C GLU A 5 1.60 -14.36 23.57
N LYS A 6 0.65 -14.34 24.50
CA LYS A 6 0.36 -13.14 25.32
C LYS A 6 1.54 -12.72 26.21
N VAL A 7 2.29 -13.67 26.75
CA VAL A 7 3.48 -13.38 27.55
C VAL A 7 4.58 -12.77 26.68
N LEU A 8 4.85 -13.37 25.52
CA LEU A 8 5.82 -12.86 24.55
C LEU A 8 5.41 -11.46 24.05
N GLU A 9 4.14 -11.28 23.66
CA GLU A 9 3.59 -10.00 23.21
C GLU A 9 3.81 -8.91 24.25
N ARG A 10 3.42 -9.14 25.50
CA ARG A 10 3.57 -8.16 26.57
C ARG A 10 5.03 -7.79 26.85
N ARG A 11 5.95 -8.76 26.75
CA ARG A 11 7.40 -8.52 26.94
C ARG A 11 7.97 -7.73 25.77
N MET A 12 7.68 -8.15 24.53
CA MET A 12 8.17 -7.49 23.31
C MET A 12 7.64 -6.05 23.23
N ARG A 13 6.37 -5.83 23.54
CA ARG A 13 5.76 -4.50 23.51
C ARG A 13 6.43 -3.48 24.44
N ARG A 14 7.01 -3.92 25.54
CA ARG A 14 7.79 -3.06 26.46
C ARG A 14 9.17 -2.67 25.91
N MET A 15 9.69 -3.44 24.98
CA MET A 15 11.04 -3.26 24.42
C MET A 15 11.02 -2.48 23.11
N VAL A 16 9.96 -2.65 22.32
CA VAL A 16 9.87 -2.09 20.96
C VAL A 16 9.16 -0.74 20.99
N LYS A 17 9.81 0.26 20.40
CA LYS A 17 9.17 1.51 20.05
C LYS A 17 8.76 1.45 18.59
N VAL A 18 7.47 1.66 18.33
CA VAL A 18 6.88 1.81 17.00
C VAL A 18 6.62 3.29 16.77
N ASP A 19 6.70 3.74 15.54
CA ASP A 19 6.49 5.13 15.16
C ASP A 19 5.15 5.69 15.66
N GLU A 20 5.12 6.96 16.03
CA GLU A 20 3.95 7.61 16.60
C GLU A 20 2.78 7.71 15.62
N MET A 21 3.05 7.69 14.32
CA MET A 21 2.02 7.72 13.27
C MET A 21 1.42 6.33 12.97
N GLN A 22 1.86 5.26 13.66
CA GLN A 22 1.16 3.98 13.68
C GLN A 22 0.06 4.01 14.74
N PHE A 23 -1.19 3.92 14.30
CA PHE A 23 -2.38 3.91 15.16
C PHE A 23 -2.94 2.50 15.36
N GLY A 24 -2.84 1.65 14.35
CA GLY A 24 -3.35 0.29 14.43
C GLY A 24 -2.59 -0.57 15.44
N PHE A 25 -3.33 -1.27 16.29
CA PHE A 25 -2.81 -2.18 17.31
C PHE A 25 -1.92 -1.55 18.40
N MET A 26 -1.96 -0.22 18.52
CA MET A 26 -1.17 0.51 19.52
C MET A 26 -2.02 0.84 20.74
N PRO A 27 -1.48 0.65 21.97
CA PRO A 27 -2.19 1.01 23.20
C PRO A 27 -2.54 2.51 23.23
N GLY A 28 -3.77 2.82 23.62
CA GLY A 28 -4.25 4.20 23.74
C GLY A 28 -4.51 4.93 22.42
N LYS A 29 -4.42 4.23 21.30
CA LYS A 29 -4.73 4.78 19.96
C LYS A 29 -5.84 3.98 19.29
N GLY A 30 -6.84 4.67 18.75
CA GLY A 30 -7.97 4.07 18.05
C GLY A 30 -8.19 4.61 16.65
N THR A 31 -9.13 4.02 15.93
CA THR A 31 -9.58 4.50 14.62
C THR A 31 -10.14 5.93 14.70
N ILE A 32 -10.82 6.26 15.79
CA ILE A 32 -11.38 7.60 16.02
C ILE A 32 -10.28 8.65 16.04
N ASP A 33 -9.15 8.36 16.70
CA ASP A 33 -8.00 9.29 16.77
C ASP A 33 -7.40 9.52 15.38
N ALA A 34 -7.19 8.45 14.62
CA ALA A 34 -6.68 8.53 13.25
C ALA A 34 -7.61 9.34 12.34
N VAL A 35 -8.92 9.05 12.36
CA VAL A 35 -9.93 9.77 11.58
C VAL A 35 -10.02 11.22 12.02
N PHE A 36 -9.95 11.52 13.33
CA PHE A 36 -9.99 12.87 13.86
C PHE A 36 -8.81 13.70 13.35
N ILE A 37 -7.59 13.16 13.36
CA ILE A 37 -6.40 13.83 12.85
C ILE A 37 -6.54 14.14 11.36
N LEU A 38 -6.99 13.16 10.57
CA LEU A 38 -7.22 13.37 9.12
C LEU A 38 -8.28 14.46 8.87
N ARG A 39 -9.37 14.47 9.65
CA ARG A 39 -10.40 15.48 9.55
C ARG A 39 -9.86 16.86 9.92
N ARG A 40 -9.12 16.97 11.02
CA ARG A 40 -8.47 18.23 11.43
C ARG A 40 -7.50 18.73 10.38
N LEU A 41 -6.72 17.82 9.79
CA LEU A 41 -5.83 18.14 8.68
C LEU A 41 -6.61 18.72 7.49
N GLN A 42 -7.72 18.08 7.10
CA GLN A 42 -8.58 18.58 6.03
C GLN A 42 -9.18 19.96 6.35
N GLU A 43 -9.72 20.14 7.56
CA GLU A 43 -10.29 21.42 8.02
C GLU A 43 -9.24 22.54 7.98
N GLU A 44 -8.03 22.27 8.44
CA GLU A 44 -6.94 23.27 8.42
C GLU A 44 -6.59 23.73 7.00
N TYR A 45 -6.69 22.84 6.02
CA TYR A 45 -6.47 23.18 4.61
C TYR A 45 -7.66 23.88 3.96
N LEU A 46 -8.88 23.63 4.44
CA LEU A 46 -10.09 24.30 3.96
C LEU A 46 -10.23 25.72 4.50
N ASP A 47 -9.81 25.98 5.74
CA ASP A 47 -10.01 27.24 6.45
C ASP A 47 -8.98 28.33 6.09
N LYS A 48 -7.90 27.98 5.41
CA LYS A 48 -6.92 28.95 4.92
C LYS A 48 -7.39 29.59 3.62
N GLU A 49 -8.19 30.65 3.71
CA GLU A 49 -8.60 31.52 2.58
C GLU A 49 -7.43 32.08 1.74
N LYS A 50 -6.20 31.80 2.11
CA LYS A 50 -5.00 32.25 1.42
C LYS A 50 -4.40 31.13 0.57
N LYS A 51 -4.76 31.17 -0.73
CA LYS A 51 -4.07 30.49 -1.83
C LYS A 51 -3.97 28.96 -1.76
N LEU A 52 -4.92 28.29 -2.45
CA LEU A 52 -4.70 27.00 -3.16
C LEU A 52 -3.86 25.94 -2.43
N TYR A 53 -4.20 25.59 -1.20
CA TYR A 53 -3.66 24.37 -0.62
C TYR A 53 -4.67 23.24 -0.79
N ILE A 54 -4.38 22.35 -1.72
CA ILE A 54 -5.11 21.10 -1.88
C ILE A 54 -4.52 20.11 -0.88
N CYS A 55 -5.35 19.57 0.02
CA CYS A 55 -4.97 18.42 0.82
C CYS A 55 -5.29 17.15 0.01
N LEU A 56 -4.26 16.45 -0.40
CA LEU A 56 -4.39 15.18 -1.11
C LEU A 56 -4.16 14.05 -0.11
N LEU A 57 -5.16 13.21 0.05
CA LEU A 57 -5.09 12.00 0.87
C LEU A 57 -5.11 10.78 -0.05
N LEU A 58 -4.08 9.96 0.01
CA LEU A 58 -4.01 8.70 -0.71
C LEU A 58 -4.15 7.55 0.29
N PHE A 59 -5.27 6.85 0.21
CA PHE A 59 -5.52 5.63 0.97
C PHE A 59 -4.95 4.43 0.20
N VAL A 60 -3.99 3.77 0.79
CA VAL A 60 -3.28 2.63 0.22
C VAL A 60 -3.68 1.35 0.95
N ASP A 61 -4.12 0.34 0.20
CA ASP A 61 -4.49 -0.99 0.70
C ASP A 61 -3.40 -2.00 0.34
N LEU A 62 -3.09 -2.92 1.25
CA LEU A 62 -2.14 -4.01 1.02
C LEU A 62 -2.89 -5.31 0.69
N GLU A 63 -2.45 -6.04 -0.34
CA GLU A 63 -3.07 -7.32 -0.72
C GLU A 63 -2.78 -8.40 0.32
N LYS A 64 -3.82 -8.87 1.04
CA LYS A 64 -3.69 -9.96 2.02
C LYS A 64 -2.49 -9.77 2.95
N ALA A 65 -2.37 -8.57 3.52
CA ALA A 65 -1.19 -8.10 4.25
C ALA A 65 -0.64 -9.12 5.24
N PHE A 66 -1.49 -9.69 6.08
CA PHE A 66 -1.09 -10.67 7.10
C PHE A 66 -0.66 -12.02 6.51
N ASP A 67 -1.32 -12.45 5.44
CA ASP A 67 -1.04 -13.75 4.80
C ASP A 67 0.22 -13.73 3.93
N ARG A 68 0.71 -12.53 3.58
CA ARG A 68 1.85 -12.36 2.67
C ARG A 68 3.17 -12.01 3.35
N VAL A 69 3.18 -11.73 4.65
CA VAL A 69 4.44 -11.42 5.36
C VAL A 69 5.43 -12.59 5.25
N PRO A 70 6.57 -12.43 4.58
CA PRO A 70 7.58 -13.49 4.57
C PRO A 70 8.18 -13.67 5.96
N ARG A 71 8.26 -14.89 6.46
CA ARG A 71 8.76 -15.17 7.81
C ARG A 71 10.19 -14.67 8.05
N ARG A 72 11.05 -14.71 7.02
CA ARG A 72 12.40 -14.11 7.05
C ARG A 72 12.38 -12.59 7.28
N VAL A 73 11.34 -11.91 6.74
CA VAL A 73 11.18 -10.45 6.95
C VAL A 73 10.71 -10.17 8.36
N LEU A 74 9.83 -11.01 8.91
CA LEU A 74 9.41 -10.94 10.30
C LEU A 74 10.60 -11.11 11.25
N GLU A 75 11.41 -12.14 11.04
CA GLU A 75 12.61 -12.42 11.82
C GLU A 75 13.62 -11.25 11.76
N TRP A 76 13.89 -10.75 10.55
CA TRP A 76 14.75 -9.60 10.33
C TRP A 76 14.23 -8.33 11.02
N ALA A 77 12.93 -8.06 10.94
CA ALA A 77 12.33 -6.88 11.55
C ALA A 77 12.40 -6.91 13.08
N MET A 78 12.17 -8.07 13.69
CA MET A 78 12.33 -8.26 15.14
C MET A 78 13.76 -7.97 15.58
N ARG A 79 14.77 -8.50 14.89
CA ARG A 79 16.19 -8.23 15.20
C ARG A 79 16.54 -6.76 15.02
N LYS A 80 16.04 -6.12 13.95
CA LYS A 80 16.28 -4.70 13.70
C LYS A 80 15.69 -3.79 14.79
N ARG A 81 14.60 -4.21 15.44
CA ARG A 81 14.03 -3.50 16.61
C ARG A 81 14.66 -3.92 17.96
N GLY A 82 15.77 -4.65 17.93
CA GLY A 82 16.54 -5.01 19.12
C GLY A 82 15.86 -6.05 20.03
N ILE A 83 14.93 -6.84 19.49
CA ILE A 83 14.31 -7.93 20.25
C ILE A 83 15.36 -9.00 20.54
N PRO A 84 15.51 -9.46 21.79
CA PRO A 84 16.49 -10.47 22.18
C PRO A 84 16.35 -11.76 21.35
N GLU A 85 17.46 -12.34 20.94
CA GLU A 85 17.49 -13.52 20.06
C GLU A 85 16.71 -14.72 20.63
N ALA A 86 16.69 -14.89 21.93
CA ALA A 86 15.88 -15.93 22.58
C ALA A 86 14.37 -15.74 22.30
N MET A 87 13.89 -14.50 22.28
CA MET A 87 12.50 -14.19 21.94
C MET A 87 12.24 -14.34 20.44
N VAL A 88 13.18 -13.91 19.60
CA VAL A 88 13.08 -14.10 18.15
C VAL A 88 12.92 -15.59 17.83
N ARG A 89 13.80 -16.43 18.37
CA ARG A 89 13.71 -17.89 18.21
C ARG A 89 12.41 -18.48 18.74
N ALA A 90 11.96 -18.03 19.92
CA ALA A 90 10.69 -18.47 20.49
C ALA A 90 9.49 -18.09 19.62
N VAL A 91 9.49 -16.90 18.99
CA VAL A 91 8.44 -16.52 18.04
C VAL A 91 8.55 -17.35 16.77
N MET A 92 9.75 -17.53 16.20
CA MET A 92 9.94 -18.28 14.96
C MET A 92 9.57 -19.76 15.11
N SER A 93 9.84 -20.38 16.27
CA SER A 93 9.44 -21.78 16.54
C SER A 93 7.92 -22.00 16.51
N LEU A 94 7.11 -20.96 16.75
CA LEU A 94 5.65 -21.06 16.61
C LEU A 94 5.21 -21.23 15.15
N TYR A 95 6.07 -20.91 14.20
CA TYR A 95 5.82 -21.01 12.76
C TYR A 95 6.46 -22.24 12.13
N GLU A 96 7.36 -22.94 12.82
CA GLU A 96 8.00 -24.16 12.32
C GLU A 96 6.98 -25.29 12.18
N GLY A 97 6.99 -25.97 11.03
CA GLY A 97 6.10 -27.09 10.75
C GLY A 97 4.60 -26.74 10.76
N ALA A 98 4.26 -25.45 10.63
CA ALA A 98 2.87 -25.03 10.58
C ALA A 98 2.15 -25.59 9.37
N LYS A 99 1.10 -26.41 9.61
CA LYS A 99 0.30 -27.07 8.61
C LYS A 99 -1.16 -26.66 8.73
N THR A 100 -1.90 -26.75 7.64
CA THR A 100 -3.33 -26.48 7.59
C THR A 100 -4.07 -27.44 6.66
N ARG A 101 -5.39 -27.45 6.79
CA ARG A 101 -6.33 -28.13 5.89
C ARG A 101 -7.42 -27.18 5.49
N VAL A 102 -7.89 -27.30 4.27
CA VAL A 102 -9.03 -26.53 3.77
C VAL A 102 -10.30 -27.36 3.90
N ARG A 103 -11.34 -26.77 4.44
CA ARG A 103 -12.68 -27.38 4.49
C ARG A 103 -13.51 -26.88 3.32
N VAL A 104 -14.03 -27.80 2.52
CA VAL A 104 -14.99 -27.52 1.44
C VAL A 104 -16.25 -28.33 1.73
N GLY A 105 -17.28 -27.66 2.22
CA GLY A 105 -18.47 -28.34 2.71
C GLY A 105 -18.18 -29.24 3.93
N LEU A 106 -18.41 -30.54 3.80
CA LEU A 106 -18.14 -31.55 4.84
C LEU A 106 -16.77 -32.21 4.72
N GLU A 107 -16.06 -32.01 3.60
CA GLU A 107 -14.77 -32.64 3.31
C GLU A 107 -13.61 -31.75 3.75
N LEU A 108 -12.52 -32.38 4.18
CA LEU A 108 -11.25 -31.75 4.51
C LEU A 108 -10.22 -32.14 3.45
N SER A 109 -9.45 -31.17 2.98
CA SER A 109 -8.29 -31.47 2.12
C SER A 109 -7.22 -32.25 2.87
N GLU A 110 -6.26 -32.79 2.13
CA GLU A 110 -5.01 -33.22 2.71
C GLU A 110 -4.30 -32.08 3.43
N GLU A 111 -3.43 -32.45 4.37
CA GLU A 111 -2.64 -31.49 5.15
C GLU A 111 -1.50 -30.95 4.28
N PHE A 112 -1.35 -29.62 4.27
CA PHE A 112 -0.23 -28.98 3.57
C PHE A 112 0.45 -27.94 4.46
N GLU A 113 1.73 -27.70 4.21
CA GLU A 113 2.56 -26.79 4.97
C GLU A 113 2.31 -25.32 4.57
N VAL A 114 2.19 -24.44 5.58
CA VAL A 114 2.07 -22.98 5.37
C VAL A 114 3.44 -22.33 5.61
N LYS A 115 4.06 -21.82 4.54
CA LYS A 115 5.43 -21.28 4.58
C LYS A 115 5.52 -19.75 4.67
N VAL A 116 4.41 -19.06 4.50
CA VAL A 116 4.33 -17.58 4.50
C VAL A 116 3.18 -17.10 5.37
N GLY A 117 3.21 -15.84 5.72
CA GLY A 117 2.17 -15.21 6.52
C GLY A 117 2.32 -15.42 8.01
N VAL A 118 1.50 -14.70 8.74
CA VAL A 118 1.40 -14.75 10.19
C VAL A 118 0.07 -15.40 10.59
N HIS A 119 0.05 -16.13 11.71
CA HIS A 119 -1.13 -16.89 12.12
C HIS A 119 -2.28 -15.95 12.52
N GLN A 120 -3.36 -15.97 11.75
CA GLN A 120 -4.59 -15.22 12.07
C GLN A 120 -5.18 -15.74 13.41
N GLY A 121 -5.56 -14.81 14.29
CA GLY A 121 -6.02 -15.13 15.64
C GLY A 121 -4.92 -15.34 16.69
N SER A 122 -3.64 -15.22 16.31
CA SER A 122 -2.52 -15.15 17.24
C SER A 122 -2.54 -13.83 18.04
N ALA A 123 -2.24 -13.89 19.33
CA ALA A 123 -2.10 -12.70 20.15
C ALA A 123 -0.87 -11.85 19.79
N LEU A 124 0.13 -12.47 19.16
CA LEU A 124 1.35 -11.79 18.68
C LEU A 124 1.15 -11.07 17.34
N LEU A 125 0.22 -11.53 16.50
CA LEU A 125 0.03 -11.02 15.13
C LEU A 125 0.00 -9.50 15.04
N PRO A 126 -0.80 -8.78 15.85
CA PRO A 126 -0.91 -7.33 15.73
C PRO A 126 0.43 -6.60 15.95
N LEU A 127 1.17 -7.01 16.98
CA LEU A 127 2.48 -6.43 17.31
C LEU A 127 3.52 -6.76 16.25
N LEU A 128 3.59 -8.02 15.84
CA LEU A 128 4.56 -8.47 14.82
C LEU A 128 4.36 -7.76 13.49
N PHE A 129 3.11 -7.59 13.07
CA PHE A 129 2.79 -6.86 11.86
C PHE A 129 3.17 -5.38 11.97
N ALA A 130 2.84 -4.73 13.10
CA ALA A 130 3.24 -3.35 13.34
C ALA A 130 4.77 -3.18 13.30
N ILE A 131 5.54 -4.11 13.87
CA ILE A 131 7.01 -4.11 13.82
C ILE A 131 7.51 -4.23 12.38
N VAL A 132 6.95 -5.14 11.58
CA VAL A 132 7.33 -5.35 10.18
C VAL A 132 7.10 -4.09 9.36
N VAL A 133 5.89 -3.52 9.43
CA VAL A 133 5.55 -2.29 8.72
C VAL A 133 6.43 -1.13 9.17
N ASP A 134 6.65 -1.00 10.46
CA ASP A 134 7.48 0.04 11.05
C ASP A 134 8.92 0.02 10.54
N VAL A 135 9.53 -1.16 10.47
CA VAL A 135 10.90 -1.34 9.98
C VAL A 135 11.01 -1.15 8.47
N ILE A 136 10.05 -1.67 7.69
CA ILE A 136 10.04 -1.54 6.23
C ILE A 136 9.95 -0.07 5.81
N THR A 137 9.15 0.70 6.51
CA THR A 137 8.83 2.08 6.12
C THR A 137 9.73 3.13 6.75
N GLU A 138 10.65 2.76 7.62
CA GLU A 138 11.54 3.67 8.35
C GLU A 138 12.31 4.64 7.43
N SER A 139 12.80 4.16 6.29
CA SER A 139 13.59 4.96 5.35
C SER A 139 12.77 5.89 4.44
N VAL A 140 11.45 5.70 4.37
CA VAL A 140 10.58 6.45 3.45
C VAL A 140 9.65 7.42 4.17
N ARG A 141 9.71 7.48 5.50
CA ARG A 141 8.93 8.41 6.31
C ARG A 141 9.45 9.83 6.19
N ASN A 142 8.52 10.78 6.16
CA ASN A 142 8.82 12.20 6.05
C ASN A 142 8.45 12.99 7.31
N GLY A 143 8.03 12.32 8.37
CA GLY A 143 7.69 12.92 9.67
C GLY A 143 6.19 13.13 9.87
N LEU A 144 5.86 13.79 10.99
CA LEU A 144 4.50 13.97 11.48
C LEU A 144 3.56 14.53 10.41
N MET A 145 2.36 13.96 10.32
CA MET A 145 1.27 14.35 9.40
C MET A 145 1.55 14.15 7.90
N SER A 146 2.69 13.59 7.52
CA SER A 146 2.98 13.25 6.13
C SER A 146 2.43 11.91 5.72
N GLU A 147 2.40 10.99 6.65
CA GLU A 147 1.87 9.63 6.55
C GLU A 147 1.19 9.22 7.84
N MET A 148 0.20 8.34 7.73
CA MET A 148 -0.51 7.73 8.86
C MET A 148 -0.77 6.26 8.56
N LEU A 149 -0.49 5.42 9.53
CA LEU A 149 -0.67 3.97 9.46
C LEU A 149 -1.75 3.52 10.43
N TYR A 150 -2.67 2.70 9.95
CA TYR A 150 -3.62 1.97 10.78
C TYR A 150 -3.60 0.49 10.41
N ALA A 151 -2.73 -0.27 11.06
CA ALA A 151 -2.44 -1.66 10.72
C ALA A 151 -1.91 -1.79 9.27
N ASP A 152 -2.70 -2.37 8.39
CA ASP A 152 -2.44 -2.54 6.96
C ASP A 152 -2.91 -1.36 6.09
N ASP A 153 -3.72 -0.47 6.64
CA ASP A 153 -4.15 0.75 5.96
C ASP A 153 -3.09 1.85 6.11
N LEU A 154 -2.73 2.47 5.01
CA LEU A 154 -1.81 3.60 4.95
C LEU A 154 -2.49 4.80 4.32
N VAL A 155 -2.33 5.97 4.94
CA VAL A 155 -2.71 7.26 4.35
C VAL A 155 -1.45 8.08 4.11
N LEU A 156 -1.27 8.54 2.88
CA LEU A 156 -0.22 9.49 2.51
C LEU A 156 -0.86 10.85 2.25
N THR A 157 -0.23 11.91 2.73
CA THR A 157 -0.70 13.27 2.52
C THR A 157 0.30 14.10 1.73
N SER A 158 -0.19 15.02 0.91
CA SER A 158 0.63 15.97 0.17
C SER A 158 -0.15 17.21 -0.22
N LYS A 159 0.59 18.30 -0.47
CA LYS A 159 0.05 19.56 -0.99
C LYS A 159 0.00 19.57 -2.53
N THR A 160 0.70 18.66 -3.18
CA THR A 160 0.77 18.58 -4.64
C THR A 160 0.59 17.14 -5.10
N MET A 161 0.05 16.96 -6.31
CA MET A 161 -0.14 15.64 -6.91
C MET A 161 1.21 14.96 -7.21
N GLU A 162 2.20 15.74 -7.63
CA GLU A 162 3.56 15.26 -7.89
C GLU A 162 4.18 14.73 -6.61
N GLY A 163 4.13 15.50 -5.53
CA GLY A 163 4.66 15.08 -4.23
C GLY A 163 3.94 13.85 -3.67
N LEU A 164 2.61 13.74 -3.87
CA LEU A 164 1.86 12.54 -3.48
C LEU A 164 2.29 11.31 -4.28
N ARG A 165 2.50 11.49 -5.60
CA ARG A 165 2.99 10.43 -6.48
C ARG A 165 4.38 9.94 -6.08
N GLU A 166 5.32 10.85 -5.83
CA GLU A 166 6.68 10.50 -5.41
C GLU A 166 6.69 9.72 -4.08
N LYS A 167 5.91 10.20 -3.09
CA LYS A 167 5.73 9.49 -1.83
C LYS A 167 5.17 8.09 -2.06
N PHE A 168 4.09 7.98 -2.82
CA PHE A 168 3.45 6.70 -3.10
C PHE A 168 4.42 5.68 -3.72
N TRP A 169 5.24 6.09 -4.68
CA TRP A 169 6.19 5.17 -5.31
C TRP A 169 7.27 4.71 -4.35
N LYS A 170 7.81 5.60 -3.51
CA LYS A 170 8.79 5.23 -2.47
C LYS A 170 8.19 4.23 -1.48
N TRP A 171 6.99 4.48 -1.01
CA TRP A 171 6.30 3.58 -0.09
C TRP A 171 5.95 2.23 -0.74
N LYS A 172 5.47 2.25 -1.97
CA LYS A 172 5.19 1.03 -2.74
C LYS A 172 6.45 0.18 -2.90
N GLU A 173 7.56 0.78 -3.30
CA GLU A 173 8.84 0.09 -3.44
C GLU A 173 9.33 -0.49 -2.11
N ALA A 174 9.21 0.26 -1.01
CA ALA A 174 9.58 -0.22 0.32
C ALA A 174 8.79 -1.48 0.70
N PHE A 175 7.47 -1.49 0.52
CA PHE A 175 6.65 -2.66 0.80
C PHE A 175 6.94 -3.83 -0.14
N GLU A 176 6.97 -3.58 -1.46
CA GLU A 176 7.11 -4.65 -2.46
C GLU A 176 8.49 -5.28 -2.45
N SER A 177 9.55 -4.53 -2.11
CA SER A 177 10.91 -5.08 -1.90
C SER A 177 10.98 -6.11 -0.77
N LYS A 178 10.01 -6.11 0.13
CA LYS A 178 9.90 -7.05 1.26
C LYS A 178 8.77 -8.07 1.10
N GLY A 179 8.12 -8.11 -0.08
CA GLY A 179 7.09 -9.08 -0.41
C GLY A 179 5.65 -8.69 -0.01
N LEU A 180 5.44 -7.47 0.48
CA LEU A 180 4.11 -6.92 0.74
C LEU A 180 3.63 -6.16 -0.49
N LYS A 181 2.56 -6.63 -1.13
CA LYS A 181 2.07 -6.07 -2.38
C LYS A 181 0.99 -5.01 -2.15
N VAL A 182 1.11 -3.87 -2.83
CA VAL A 182 0.11 -2.80 -2.81
C VAL A 182 -1.04 -3.14 -3.76
N ASN A 183 -2.26 -3.02 -3.27
CA ASN A 183 -3.48 -3.19 -4.06
C ASN A 183 -3.86 -1.89 -4.76
N LEU A 184 -3.42 -1.72 -6.01
CA LEU A 184 -3.71 -0.53 -6.80
C LEU A 184 -5.22 -0.35 -7.08
N GLY A 185 -6.00 -1.42 -7.16
CA GLY A 185 -7.43 -1.37 -7.42
C GLY A 185 -8.25 -0.80 -6.26
N LYS A 186 -7.77 -0.98 -5.04
CA LYS A 186 -8.40 -0.44 -3.83
C LYS A 186 -7.76 0.87 -3.34
N THR A 187 -6.59 1.23 -3.87
CA THR A 187 -5.93 2.50 -3.54
C THR A 187 -6.72 3.68 -4.11
N LYS A 188 -7.10 4.64 -3.25
CA LYS A 188 -7.98 5.76 -3.61
C LYS A 188 -7.36 7.10 -3.18
N VAL A 189 -7.57 8.12 -4.02
CA VAL A 189 -7.20 9.51 -3.70
C VAL A 189 -8.46 10.28 -3.34
N VAL A 190 -8.39 11.01 -2.23
CA VAL A 190 -9.37 12.01 -1.83
C VAL A 190 -8.73 13.39 -1.92
N VAL A 191 -9.41 14.30 -2.59
CA VAL A 191 -8.98 15.70 -2.74
C VAL A 191 -9.87 16.54 -1.86
N SER A 192 -9.27 17.27 -0.92
CA SER A 192 -9.97 18.26 -0.09
C SER A 192 -9.44 19.66 -0.39
N GLY A 193 -10.32 20.60 -0.63
CA GLY A 193 -10.01 21.97 -1.01
C GLY A 193 -11.03 22.49 -2.01
N ALA A 194 -11.03 23.81 -2.27
CA ALA A 194 -11.97 24.42 -3.19
C ALA A 194 -11.95 23.69 -4.54
N GLU A 195 -13.11 23.23 -4.97
CA GLU A 195 -13.37 22.90 -6.37
C GLU A 195 -13.09 24.14 -7.21
N ARG A 196 -11.84 24.33 -7.58
CA ARG A 196 -11.62 24.89 -8.90
C ARG A 196 -11.66 23.68 -9.81
N GLU A 197 -12.60 23.70 -10.74
CA GLU A 197 -12.43 22.97 -11.99
C GLU A 197 -10.93 22.87 -12.23
N VAL A 198 -10.41 21.66 -12.28
CA VAL A 198 -9.08 21.43 -12.83
C VAL A 198 -9.23 21.81 -14.29
N THR A 199 -9.24 23.12 -14.52
CA THR A 199 -8.99 23.62 -15.85
C THR A 199 -7.62 23.07 -16.15
N VAL A 200 -7.60 22.11 -17.04
CA VAL A 200 -6.43 21.52 -17.67
C VAL A 200 -5.70 22.66 -18.38
N SER A 201 -5.07 23.53 -17.59
CA SER A 201 -4.40 24.75 -18.11
C SER A 201 -2.92 24.51 -18.43
N LYS A 202 -2.45 23.26 -18.36
CA LYS A 202 -1.25 22.78 -19.08
C LYS A 202 -1.60 21.47 -19.74
N VAL A 203 -1.86 21.61 -20.96
CA VAL A 203 -2.32 20.64 -21.92
C VAL A 203 -1.25 19.60 -22.13
N ASP A 204 -1.42 18.45 -21.51
CA ASP A 204 -0.57 17.31 -21.78
C ASP A 204 -0.72 16.94 -23.28
N PRO A 205 0.39 16.82 -24.00
CA PRO A 205 0.32 16.37 -25.39
C PRO A 205 -0.16 14.91 -25.46
N CYS A 206 -0.96 14.59 -26.44
CA CYS A 206 -1.39 13.22 -26.69
C CYS A 206 -0.17 12.29 -26.85
N GLY A 207 -0.08 11.23 -26.05
CA GLY A 207 1.03 10.28 -26.07
C GLY A 207 1.26 9.56 -27.40
N ILE A 208 0.33 9.69 -28.39
CA ILE A 208 0.45 9.09 -29.72
C ILE A 208 0.76 10.16 -30.78
N CYS A 209 -0.02 11.24 -30.87
CA CYS A 209 0.12 12.22 -31.94
C CYS A 209 0.77 13.54 -31.53
N GLY A 210 1.12 13.74 -30.27
CA GLY A 210 1.75 14.96 -29.76
C GLY A 210 0.86 16.19 -29.69
N LYS A 211 -0.34 16.15 -30.27
CA LYS A 211 -1.27 17.30 -30.30
C LYS A 211 -2.00 17.44 -28.98
N ARG A 212 -2.46 18.67 -28.69
CA ARG A 212 -3.21 19.04 -27.49
C ARG A 212 -4.38 18.10 -27.23
N VAL A 213 -4.47 17.58 -25.99
CA VAL A 213 -5.56 16.71 -25.54
C VAL A 213 -6.77 17.54 -25.12
N MET A 214 -7.97 17.14 -25.50
CA MET A 214 -9.25 17.79 -25.18
C MET A 214 -10.21 16.78 -24.51
N ALA A 215 -11.44 17.20 -24.22
CA ALA A 215 -12.45 16.47 -23.44
C ALA A 215 -12.71 15.00 -23.84
N ASN A 216 -12.31 14.56 -25.03
CA ASN A 216 -12.47 13.20 -25.54
C ASN A 216 -11.14 12.43 -25.52
N SER A 217 -10.58 12.26 -24.34
CA SER A 217 -9.27 11.63 -24.15
C SER A 217 -9.31 10.61 -23.02
N VAL A 218 -8.45 9.62 -23.09
CA VAL A 218 -8.31 8.51 -22.13
C VAL A 218 -6.89 8.46 -21.61
N LEU A 219 -6.73 8.21 -20.30
CA LEU A 219 -5.43 8.06 -19.67
C LEU A 219 -4.95 6.61 -19.76
N CYS A 220 -3.76 6.39 -20.28
CA CYS A 220 -3.12 5.07 -20.27
C CYS A 220 -2.59 4.77 -18.86
N VAL A 221 -3.02 3.66 -18.26
CA VAL A 221 -2.60 3.25 -16.89
C VAL A 221 -1.13 2.83 -16.82
N LYS A 222 -0.53 2.39 -17.95
CA LYS A 222 0.89 1.98 -17.98
C LYS A 222 1.85 3.15 -18.13
N CYS A 223 1.70 3.98 -19.18
CA CYS A 223 2.64 5.08 -19.45
C CYS A 223 2.16 6.43 -18.90
N ARG A 224 0.98 6.50 -18.30
CA ARG A 224 0.39 7.71 -17.71
C ARG A 224 0.26 8.91 -18.67
N LYS A 225 0.21 8.66 -19.98
CA LYS A 225 -0.02 9.69 -20.98
C LYS A 225 -1.48 9.75 -21.37
N TRP A 226 -2.00 10.96 -21.53
CA TRP A 226 -3.32 11.20 -22.10
C TRP A 226 -3.31 10.91 -23.60
N ILE A 227 -4.37 10.31 -24.12
CA ILE A 227 -4.48 9.89 -25.50
C ILE A 227 -5.88 10.25 -26.01
N HIS A 228 -5.97 10.94 -27.16
CA HIS A 228 -7.25 11.21 -27.76
C HIS A 228 -8.04 9.92 -27.98
N GLY A 229 -9.35 9.95 -27.81
CA GLY A 229 -10.21 8.79 -28.09
C GLY A 229 -10.04 8.25 -29.51
N ARG A 230 -9.80 9.14 -30.49
CA ARG A 230 -9.47 8.78 -31.90
C ARG A 230 -8.13 8.06 -32.01
N CYS A 231 -7.09 8.53 -31.30
CA CYS A 231 -5.76 7.89 -31.32
C CYS A 231 -5.76 6.57 -30.54
N ALA A 232 -6.63 6.44 -29.56
CA ALA A 232 -6.87 5.23 -28.77
C ALA A 232 -7.77 4.22 -29.51
N LYS A 233 -8.39 4.60 -30.63
CA LYS A 233 -9.41 3.84 -31.36
C LYS A 233 -10.62 3.45 -30.50
N VAL A 234 -10.98 4.27 -29.51
CA VAL A 234 -12.11 4.05 -28.60
C VAL A 234 -13.29 4.91 -29.02
N LYS A 235 -14.42 4.28 -29.36
CA LYS A 235 -15.67 4.97 -29.70
C LYS A 235 -16.33 5.50 -28.42
N ARG A 236 -16.52 6.83 -28.32
CA ARG A 236 -17.13 7.58 -27.19
C ARG A 236 -16.57 7.22 -25.83
N VAL A 237 -15.64 8.02 -25.36
CA VAL A 237 -15.18 8.00 -23.99
C VAL A 237 -16.04 8.99 -23.19
N THR A 238 -17.06 8.50 -22.50
CA THR A 238 -17.52 9.15 -21.28
C THR A 238 -16.38 9.02 -20.30
N LEU A 239 -15.90 10.13 -19.74
CA LEU A 239 -14.92 10.19 -18.66
C LEU A 239 -15.45 9.36 -17.46
N ARG A 240 -15.22 8.06 -17.49
CA ARG A 240 -15.34 7.18 -16.32
C ARG A 240 -13.91 6.85 -15.89
N LEU A 241 -13.45 7.55 -14.88
CA LEU A 241 -12.38 7.10 -14.00
C LEU A 241 -12.73 5.66 -13.58
N GLY A 242 -12.02 4.67 -14.10
CA GLY A 242 -12.21 3.31 -13.61
C GLY A 242 -12.25 2.19 -14.64
N ARG A 243 -11.53 2.27 -15.76
CA ARG A 243 -11.23 1.08 -16.57
C ARG A 243 -9.80 1.14 -17.07
N ASP A 244 -9.11 0.02 -16.94
CA ASP A 244 -7.70 -0.20 -17.26
C ASP A 244 -7.39 -0.07 -18.75
N PHE A 245 -7.33 1.18 -19.25
CA PHE A 245 -6.95 1.43 -20.63
C PHE A 245 -5.42 1.40 -20.77
N VAL A 246 -4.91 0.46 -21.56
CA VAL A 246 -3.51 0.37 -21.96
C VAL A 246 -3.40 0.78 -23.42
N CYS A 247 -2.56 1.78 -23.74
CA CYS A 247 -2.38 2.24 -25.11
C CYS A 247 -1.65 1.21 -25.98
N GLY A 248 -1.86 1.26 -27.30
CA GLY A 248 -1.26 0.32 -28.25
C GLY A 248 0.27 0.24 -28.20
N ARG A 249 0.95 1.34 -27.82
CA ARG A 249 2.41 1.36 -27.63
C ARG A 249 2.82 0.54 -26.39
N CYS A 250 2.08 0.65 -25.30
CA CYS A 250 2.34 -0.13 -24.09
C CYS A 250 1.89 -1.60 -24.20
N LYS A 251 0.92 -1.91 -25.06
CA LYS A 251 0.54 -3.30 -25.38
C LYS A 251 1.67 -4.00 -26.13
N LYS A 252 2.17 -3.39 -27.21
CA LYS A 252 3.29 -3.95 -27.99
C LYS A 252 4.58 -4.15 -27.19
N GLN A 253 4.84 -3.32 -26.16
CA GLN A 253 5.97 -3.53 -25.25
C GLN A 253 5.77 -4.70 -24.27
N ALA A 254 4.53 -5.11 -24.02
CA ALA A 254 4.25 -6.28 -23.19
C ALA A 254 4.38 -7.59 -24.00
N ASP A 255 3.99 -7.56 -25.26
CA ASP A 255 4.11 -8.73 -26.16
C ASP A 255 5.57 -9.03 -26.49
N GLY A 256 6.43 -8.01 -26.70
CA GLY A 256 7.87 -8.20 -26.93
C GLY A 256 8.70 -8.60 -25.69
N PHE A 257 8.12 -8.54 -24.48
CA PHE A 257 8.77 -9.02 -23.27
C PHE A 257 8.48 -10.49 -23.00
N MET A 258 7.37 -11.03 -23.51
CA MET A 258 7.04 -12.46 -23.40
C MET A 258 7.90 -13.30 -24.34
N ASP A 259 8.20 -12.79 -25.55
CA ASP A 259 9.10 -13.49 -26.48
C ASP A 259 10.55 -13.64 -25.96
N SER A 260 11.01 -12.66 -25.14
CA SER A 260 12.35 -12.71 -24.54
C SER A 260 12.47 -13.64 -23.33
N VAL A 261 11.37 -14.09 -22.75
CA VAL A 261 11.36 -15.01 -21.61
C VAL A 261 11.29 -16.46 -22.07
N GLU A 262 10.72 -16.73 -23.22
CA GLU A 262 10.70 -18.08 -23.82
C GLU A 262 12.06 -18.48 -24.42
N GLU A 263 12.88 -17.52 -24.89
CA GLU A 263 14.26 -17.80 -25.35
C GLU A 263 15.27 -18.05 -24.23
N LEU A 264 14.94 -17.75 -22.97
CA LEU A 264 15.82 -17.99 -21.81
C LEU A 264 15.50 -19.29 -21.06
N CYS A 265 14.48 -20.03 -21.46
CA CYS A 265 14.07 -21.30 -20.87
C CYS A 265 14.14 -22.49 -21.87
N ALA A 266 14.73 -22.31 -23.04
CA ALA A 266 15.14 -23.37 -23.98
C ALA A 266 16.67 -23.54 -23.87
#